data_05d3be4bc360ae77b0e5daa008e2a86d
#
_entry.id   05d3be4bc360ae77b0e5daa008e2a86d
#
_cell.length_a   1.000
_cell.length_b   1.000
_cell.length_c   1.000
_cell.angle_alpha   90.00
_cell.angle_beta   90.00
_cell.angle_gamma   90.00
#
_symmetry.space_group_name_H-M   'P 1'
#
loop_
_entity.id
_entity.type
_entity.pdbx_description
1 polymer ?
#
loop_
_entity_poly.entity_id
_entity_poly.type
_entity_poly.pdbx_seq_one_letter_code
_entity_poly.pdbx_strand_id
1 'polypeptide(L)'
;MKIREKIYGDHDPYSGFQPLSPDMQGWASTRPVFKEVIDKIKPKIIIEVGTWKGASAFHMTDLCLANEYKDFEVICVDTWLGSVEHWTGMFPSIRPLLRNGRPFLYEQFISNVMHRGYHHFITPLPVDSINGYEILKTLEVKADLIYVDAAHDYASAKKDFFMYSQILRDGGHLIGDDFFHEPIKAAAYDTFGQEKVIPHGEDKFVWIK
;
A
#
# COMPACT_ATOMS: atom_id res chain seq x y z
N MET A 1 -19.91 -9.00 -2.14
CA MET A 1 -19.75 -7.97 -1.09
C MET A 1 -18.36 -7.40 -1.23
N LYS A 2 -18.21 -6.08 -1.32
CA LYS A 2 -16.91 -5.42 -1.37
C LYS A 2 -16.15 -5.63 -0.05
N ILE A 3 -14.81 -5.59 -0.09
CA ILE A 3 -14.00 -5.74 1.14
C ILE A 3 -14.26 -4.57 2.08
N ARG A 4 -14.47 -3.36 1.55
CA ARG A 4 -14.92 -2.21 2.35
C ARG A 4 -16.15 -2.53 3.20
N GLU A 5 -17.16 -3.16 2.64
CA GLU A 5 -18.39 -3.54 3.37
C GLU A 5 -18.09 -4.56 4.47
N LYS A 6 -17.12 -5.47 4.24
CA LYS A 6 -16.66 -6.40 5.27
C LYS A 6 -15.92 -5.70 6.42
N ILE A 7 -15.15 -4.64 6.12
CA ILE A 7 -14.36 -3.88 7.11
C ILE A 7 -15.24 -2.90 7.89
N TYR A 8 -16.08 -2.15 7.20
CA TYR A 8 -16.78 -1.00 7.74
C TYR A 8 -18.29 -1.22 7.98
N GLY A 9 -18.86 -2.31 7.48
CA GLY A 9 -20.32 -2.49 7.49
C GLY A 9 -21.01 -1.37 6.71
N ASP A 10 -21.98 -0.72 7.33
CA ASP A 10 -22.71 0.40 6.75
C ASP A 10 -22.03 1.77 6.94
N HIS A 11 -20.87 1.80 7.60
CA HIS A 11 -20.13 3.03 7.80
C HIS A 11 -19.32 3.42 6.55
N ASP A 12 -19.47 4.67 6.11
CA ASP A 12 -18.65 5.21 5.01
C ASP A 12 -17.44 5.95 5.58
N PRO A 13 -16.19 5.47 5.35
CA PRO A 13 -14.98 6.10 5.87
C PRO A 13 -14.71 7.51 5.29
N TYR A 14 -15.47 7.90 4.26
CA TYR A 14 -15.36 9.21 3.61
C TYR A 14 -16.46 10.19 4.03
N SER A 15 -17.42 9.76 4.84
CA SER A 15 -18.54 10.61 5.28
C SER A 15 -18.10 11.63 6.36
N GLY A 16 -18.70 12.83 6.31
CA GLY A 16 -18.46 13.88 7.33
C GLY A 16 -17.06 14.50 7.30
N PHE A 17 -16.29 14.24 6.29
CA PHE A 17 -14.91 14.65 6.16
C PHE A 17 -14.79 16.11 5.67
N GLN A 18 -13.84 16.88 6.24
CA GLN A 18 -13.50 18.24 5.81
C GLN A 18 -12.28 18.19 4.89
N PRO A 19 -12.43 18.51 3.58
CA PRO A 19 -11.33 18.39 2.64
C PRO A 19 -10.19 19.37 2.96
N LEU A 20 -8.96 18.85 2.88
CA LEU A 20 -7.73 19.63 2.89
C LEU A 20 -7.31 19.94 1.45
N SER A 21 -6.40 20.90 1.26
CA SER A 21 -5.76 21.09 -0.04
C SER A 21 -5.02 19.82 -0.46
N PRO A 22 -5.03 19.46 -1.76
CA PRO A 22 -4.34 18.28 -2.24
C PRO A 22 -2.84 18.33 -1.95
N ASP A 23 -2.30 17.22 -1.47
CA ASP A 23 -0.86 17.02 -1.31
C ASP A 23 -0.51 15.56 -1.66
N MET A 24 -0.15 15.35 -2.93
CA MET A 24 0.11 14.04 -3.53
C MET A 24 1.59 13.65 -3.45
N GLN A 25 2.36 14.23 -2.53
CA GLN A 25 3.77 13.92 -2.41
C GLN A 25 3.97 12.44 -2.04
N GLY A 26 4.82 11.77 -2.79
CA GLY A 26 5.26 10.39 -2.61
C GLY A 26 6.58 10.15 -3.32
N TRP A 27 7.17 8.97 -3.17
CA TRP A 27 8.45 8.58 -3.76
C TRP A 27 8.26 7.39 -4.69
N ALA A 28 8.97 7.38 -5.82
CA ALA A 28 9.03 6.25 -6.75
C ALA A 28 7.65 5.58 -7.09
N SER A 29 6.56 6.33 -6.91
CA SER A 29 5.18 5.84 -6.93
C SER A 29 4.66 5.50 -8.33
N THR A 30 5.40 5.85 -9.40
CA THR A 30 4.97 5.69 -10.80
C THR A 30 5.93 4.81 -11.61
N ARG A 31 6.63 3.89 -10.96
CA ARG A 31 7.59 2.99 -11.63
C ARG A 31 6.89 2.08 -12.65
N PRO A 32 7.55 1.74 -13.77
CA PRO A 32 6.99 0.92 -14.85
C PRO A 32 6.47 -0.45 -14.39
N VAL A 33 7.05 -1.03 -13.33
CA VAL A 33 6.65 -2.33 -12.79
C VAL A 33 5.15 -2.40 -12.46
N PHE A 34 4.55 -1.31 -11.96
CA PHE A 34 3.11 -1.29 -11.66
C PHE A 34 2.29 -1.52 -12.94
N LYS A 35 2.65 -0.81 -14.04
CA LYS A 35 1.96 -0.98 -15.31
C LYS A 35 2.14 -2.38 -15.86
N GLU A 36 3.35 -2.91 -15.86
CA GLU A 36 3.67 -4.23 -16.38
C GLU A 36 2.90 -5.33 -15.64
N VAL A 37 2.86 -5.26 -14.31
CA VAL A 37 2.11 -6.22 -13.49
C VAL A 37 0.61 -6.06 -13.68
N ILE A 38 0.07 -4.84 -13.59
CA ILE A 38 -1.38 -4.60 -13.69
C ILE A 38 -1.92 -5.02 -15.07
N ASP A 39 -1.21 -4.69 -16.15
CA ASP A 39 -1.60 -5.10 -17.51
C ASP A 39 -1.62 -6.63 -17.66
N LYS A 40 -0.66 -7.31 -17.03
CA LYS A 40 -0.52 -8.76 -17.09
C LYS A 40 -1.62 -9.50 -16.32
N ILE A 41 -1.89 -9.09 -15.07
CA ILE A 41 -2.74 -9.88 -14.16
C ILE A 41 -4.18 -9.35 -14.03
N LYS A 42 -4.44 -8.11 -14.43
CA LYS A 42 -5.75 -7.44 -14.33
C LYS A 42 -6.37 -7.61 -12.94
N PRO A 43 -5.73 -7.04 -11.91
CA PRO A 43 -6.06 -7.33 -10.52
C PRO A 43 -7.47 -6.83 -10.17
N LYS A 44 -8.21 -7.63 -9.39
CA LYS A 44 -9.48 -7.22 -8.75
C LYS A 44 -9.25 -6.71 -7.34
N ILE A 45 -8.33 -7.32 -6.61
CA ILE A 45 -7.98 -6.93 -5.26
C ILE A 45 -6.50 -6.56 -5.22
N ILE A 46 -6.23 -5.30 -4.90
CA ILE A 46 -4.89 -4.76 -4.68
C ILE A 46 -4.78 -4.40 -3.19
N ILE A 47 -3.69 -4.79 -2.54
CA ILE A 47 -3.37 -4.36 -1.18
C ILE A 47 -2.08 -3.56 -1.24
N GLU A 48 -2.08 -2.37 -0.65
CA GLU A 48 -0.88 -1.57 -0.41
C GLU A 48 -0.60 -1.51 1.09
N VAL A 49 0.63 -1.80 1.47
CA VAL A 49 1.12 -1.77 2.85
C VAL A 49 2.17 -0.68 2.97
N GLY A 50 1.85 0.38 3.71
CA GLY A 50 2.59 1.63 3.69
C GLY A 50 2.11 2.55 2.56
N THR A 51 1.10 3.35 2.85
CA THR A 51 0.41 4.14 1.82
C THR A 51 0.81 5.61 1.83
N TRP A 52 1.21 6.14 3.01
CA TRP A 52 1.54 7.56 3.17
C TRP A 52 0.37 8.46 2.68
N LYS A 53 0.61 9.33 1.69
CA LYS A 53 -0.39 10.24 1.13
C LYS A 53 -1.15 9.65 -0.09
N GLY A 54 -0.85 8.41 -0.48
CA GLY A 54 -1.59 7.64 -1.48
C GLY A 54 -1.05 7.68 -2.91
N ALA A 55 0.15 8.22 -3.16
CA ALA A 55 0.63 8.44 -4.53
C ALA A 55 0.68 7.15 -5.38
N SER A 56 1.16 6.05 -4.83
CA SER A 56 1.22 4.72 -5.50
C SER A 56 -0.15 4.07 -5.62
N ALA A 57 -1.00 4.15 -4.59
CA ALA A 57 -2.39 3.69 -4.67
C ALA A 57 -3.15 4.39 -5.79
N PHE A 58 -2.96 5.71 -5.95
CA PHE A 58 -3.58 6.47 -7.02
C PHE A 58 -3.04 6.08 -8.38
N HIS A 59 -1.72 5.88 -8.51
CA HIS A 59 -1.12 5.42 -9.75
C HIS A 59 -1.64 4.04 -10.16
N MET A 60 -1.73 3.08 -9.23
CA MET A 60 -2.31 1.77 -9.50
C MET A 60 -3.79 1.87 -9.91
N THR A 61 -4.54 2.76 -9.26
CA THR A 61 -5.94 3.06 -9.63
C THR A 61 -6.04 3.65 -11.03
N ASP A 62 -5.18 4.64 -11.37
CA ASP A 62 -5.11 5.22 -12.73
C ASP A 62 -4.84 4.16 -13.79
N LEU A 63 -3.91 3.25 -13.53
CA LEU A 63 -3.57 2.17 -14.45
C LEU A 63 -4.75 1.20 -14.66
N CYS A 64 -5.46 0.83 -13.61
CA CYS A 64 -6.65 0.00 -13.73
C CYS A 64 -7.74 0.70 -14.55
N LEU A 65 -8.00 1.97 -14.29
CA LEU A 65 -9.01 2.76 -15.00
C LEU A 65 -8.62 3.00 -16.47
N ALA A 66 -7.34 3.26 -16.76
CA ALA A 66 -6.83 3.41 -18.13
C ALA A 66 -7.00 2.13 -18.97
N ASN A 67 -6.99 0.98 -18.32
CA ASN A 67 -7.28 -0.33 -18.93
C ASN A 67 -8.79 -0.68 -18.92
N GLU A 68 -9.65 0.28 -18.60
CA GLU A 68 -11.10 0.10 -18.50
C GLU A 68 -11.56 -0.93 -17.46
N TYR A 69 -10.70 -1.29 -16.49
CA TYR A 69 -11.08 -2.15 -15.37
C TYR A 69 -11.92 -1.31 -14.39
N LYS A 70 -13.14 -1.75 -14.11
CA LYS A 70 -14.07 -1.07 -13.20
C LYS A 70 -14.42 -1.92 -11.97
N ASP A 71 -14.12 -3.19 -12.00
CA ASP A 71 -14.38 -4.14 -10.90
C ASP A 71 -13.08 -4.47 -10.18
N PHE A 72 -12.58 -3.49 -9.42
CA PHE A 72 -11.40 -3.65 -8.57
C PHE A 72 -11.53 -2.83 -7.29
N GLU A 73 -10.71 -3.20 -6.30
CA GLU A 73 -10.60 -2.49 -5.02
C GLU A 73 -9.13 -2.43 -4.59
N VAL A 74 -8.70 -1.26 -4.12
CA VAL A 74 -7.37 -1.02 -3.54
C VAL A 74 -7.53 -0.83 -2.04
N ILE A 75 -6.99 -1.73 -1.23
CA ILE A 75 -6.98 -1.63 0.22
C ILE A 75 -5.65 -1.03 0.65
N CYS A 76 -5.71 0.12 1.33
CA CYS A 76 -4.56 0.87 1.79
C CYS A 76 -4.38 0.67 3.29
N VAL A 77 -3.34 -0.08 3.67
CA VAL A 77 -3.01 -0.38 5.07
C VAL A 77 -1.89 0.55 5.52
N ASP A 78 -2.17 1.43 6.46
CA ASP A 78 -1.19 2.35 7.05
C ASP A 78 -1.71 2.81 8.42
N THR A 79 -0.83 3.13 9.34
CA THR A 79 -1.21 3.78 10.59
C THR A 79 -1.50 5.27 10.40
N TRP A 80 -0.94 5.86 9.34
CA TRP A 80 -0.85 7.30 9.09
C TRP A 80 -0.26 8.09 10.27
N LEU A 81 0.59 7.43 11.06
CA LEU A 81 1.32 8.06 12.15
C LEU A 81 2.75 8.45 11.76
N GLY A 82 3.18 8.06 10.57
CA GLY A 82 4.57 8.23 10.11
C GLY A 82 5.50 7.17 10.69
N SER A 83 6.66 7.01 10.05
CA SER A 83 7.73 6.11 10.47
C SER A 83 8.74 6.83 11.41
N VAL A 84 9.70 6.09 11.94
CA VAL A 84 10.76 6.60 12.84
C VAL A 84 11.51 7.75 12.19
N GLU A 85 11.84 7.64 10.90
CA GLU A 85 12.59 8.64 10.13
C GLU A 85 11.84 9.97 10.08
N HIS A 86 10.54 9.93 9.89
CA HIS A 86 9.70 11.13 9.87
C HIS A 86 9.69 11.87 11.21
N TRP A 87 9.72 11.15 12.32
CA TRP A 87 9.74 11.72 13.67
C TRP A 87 11.11 12.22 14.11
N THR A 88 12.17 11.55 13.67
CA THR A 88 13.57 11.89 14.04
C THR A 88 14.16 12.97 13.15
N GLY A 89 13.45 13.42 12.12
CA GLY A 89 13.87 14.51 11.25
C GLY A 89 14.81 14.11 10.14
N MET A 90 14.93 12.81 9.84
CA MET A 90 15.79 12.36 8.74
C MET A 90 15.21 12.71 7.36
N PHE A 91 13.88 12.60 7.12
CA PHE A 91 13.26 13.06 5.85
C PHE A 91 11.89 12.44 5.54
N PRO A 92 10.90 13.20 4.98
CA PRO A 92 10.57 14.55 5.37
C PRO A 92 10.05 14.57 6.80
N SER A 93 10.20 15.69 7.48
CA SER A 93 9.71 15.81 8.85
C SER A 93 8.19 15.68 8.91
N ILE A 94 7.70 14.91 9.88
CA ILE A 94 6.27 14.82 10.20
C ILE A 94 5.73 16.11 10.85
N ARG A 95 6.63 16.96 11.36
CA ARG A 95 6.27 18.16 12.17
C ARG A 95 5.29 19.11 11.50
N PRO A 96 5.38 19.43 10.19
CA PRO A 96 4.37 20.26 9.51
C PRO A 96 2.99 19.62 9.44
N LEU A 97 2.92 18.29 9.62
CA LEU A 97 1.70 17.51 9.56
C LEU A 97 1.11 17.24 10.96
N LEU A 98 1.62 17.89 12.02
CA LEU A 98 1.10 17.70 13.37
C LEU A 98 -0.01 18.71 13.70
N ARG A 99 -1.09 18.21 14.26
CA ARG A 99 -2.15 18.99 14.92
C ARG A 99 -2.36 18.44 16.33
N ASN A 100 -2.23 19.28 17.33
CA ASN A 100 -2.32 18.87 18.74
C ASN A 100 -1.43 17.66 19.10
N GLY A 101 -0.22 17.62 18.51
CA GLY A 101 0.75 16.55 18.74
C GLY A 101 0.47 15.24 18.00
N ARG A 102 -0.60 15.17 17.18
CA ARG A 102 -0.95 14.01 16.37
C ARG A 102 -0.79 14.32 14.87
N PRO A 103 -0.24 13.40 14.06
CA PRO A 103 -0.26 13.54 12.62
C PRO A 103 -1.69 13.56 12.07
N PHE A 104 -1.97 14.48 11.15
CA PHE A 104 -3.23 14.48 10.37
C PHE A 104 -3.02 13.91 8.97
N LEU A 105 -2.11 12.95 8.87
CA LEU A 105 -1.75 12.30 7.61
C LEU A 105 -2.89 11.45 7.05
N TYR A 106 -3.68 10.81 7.92
CA TYR A 106 -4.89 10.11 7.51
C TYR A 106 -5.90 11.05 6.84
N GLU A 107 -6.15 12.19 7.45
CA GLU A 107 -7.05 13.22 6.90
C GLU A 107 -6.52 13.76 5.56
N GLN A 108 -5.20 13.89 5.40
CA GLN A 108 -4.58 14.26 4.14
C GLN A 108 -4.78 13.17 3.08
N PHE A 109 -4.57 11.90 3.42
CA PHE A 109 -4.80 10.78 2.52
C PHE A 109 -6.27 10.72 2.06
N ILE A 110 -7.24 10.78 2.99
CA ILE A 110 -8.67 10.78 2.66
C ILE A 110 -9.01 11.97 1.75
N SER A 111 -8.44 13.16 2.04
CA SER A 111 -8.60 14.34 1.20
C SER A 111 -8.14 14.12 -0.23
N ASN A 112 -6.95 13.51 -0.37
CA ASN A 112 -6.38 13.18 -1.68
C ASN A 112 -7.25 12.19 -2.46
N VAL A 113 -7.76 11.14 -1.79
CA VAL A 113 -8.70 10.17 -2.39
C VAL A 113 -9.94 10.87 -2.93
N MET A 114 -10.52 11.78 -2.13
CA MET A 114 -11.72 12.53 -2.52
C MET A 114 -11.44 13.49 -3.69
N HIS A 115 -10.31 14.19 -3.68
CA HIS A 115 -9.90 15.06 -4.79
C HIS A 115 -9.70 14.31 -6.10
N ARG A 116 -9.21 13.07 -6.03
CA ARG A 116 -9.05 12.19 -7.19
C ARG A 116 -10.37 11.52 -7.62
N GLY A 117 -11.40 11.57 -6.80
CA GLY A 117 -12.67 10.88 -7.06
C GLY A 117 -12.56 9.35 -6.88
N TYR A 118 -11.56 8.85 -6.15
CA TYR A 118 -11.26 7.42 -6.03
C TYR A 118 -11.91 6.73 -4.83
N HIS A 119 -12.76 7.42 -4.09
CA HIS A 119 -13.46 6.89 -2.92
C HIS A 119 -14.31 5.63 -3.21
N HIS A 120 -14.63 5.35 -4.48
CA HIS A 120 -15.32 4.11 -4.86
C HIS A 120 -14.39 2.91 -5.05
N PHE A 121 -13.09 3.15 -5.22
CA PHE A 121 -12.08 2.13 -5.52
C PHE A 121 -11.12 1.90 -4.37
N ILE A 122 -10.84 2.92 -3.56
CA ILE A 122 -9.87 2.87 -2.48
C ILE A 122 -10.56 2.67 -1.15
N THR A 123 -10.08 1.74 -0.34
CA THR A 123 -10.54 1.45 1.01
C THR A 123 -9.38 1.66 1.98
N PRO A 124 -9.43 2.68 2.86
CA PRO A 124 -8.44 2.83 3.92
C PRO A 124 -8.57 1.70 4.94
N LEU A 125 -7.47 1.31 5.56
CA LEU A 125 -7.45 0.43 6.73
C LEU A 125 -6.42 0.99 7.72
N PRO A 126 -6.84 1.87 8.66
CA PRO A 126 -5.96 2.67 9.53
C PRO A 126 -5.42 1.87 10.70
N VAL A 127 -4.56 0.91 10.41
CA VAL A 127 -3.89 0.02 11.37
C VAL A 127 -2.45 -0.24 10.93
N ASP A 128 -1.64 -0.81 11.82
CA ASP A 128 -0.31 -1.30 11.45
C ASP A 128 -0.38 -2.54 10.55
N SER A 129 0.74 -2.88 9.91
CA SER A 129 0.80 -3.97 8.94
C SER A 129 0.40 -5.32 9.52
N ILE A 130 0.71 -5.58 10.80
CA ILE A 130 0.40 -6.86 11.46
C ILE A 130 -1.11 -6.99 11.66
N ASN A 131 -1.74 -5.98 12.27
CA ASN A 131 -3.18 -5.96 12.46
C ASN A 131 -3.93 -5.94 11.13
N GLY A 132 -3.41 -5.21 10.13
CA GLY A 132 -3.94 -5.19 8.77
C GLY A 132 -3.97 -6.57 8.15
N TYR A 133 -2.87 -7.31 8.23
CA TYR A 133 -2.81 -8.70 7.77
C TYR A 133 -3.82 -9.60 8.50
N GLU A 134 -3.87 -9.56 9.83
CA GLU A 134 -4.77 -10.44 10.61
C GLU A 134 -6.25 -10.13 10.32
N ILE A 135 -6.62 -8.85 10.15
CA ILE A 135 -7.96 -8.44 9.74
C ILE A 135 -8.29 -9.02 8.35
N LEU A 136 -7.43 -8.78 7.36
CA LEU A 136 -7.66 -9.22 5.99
C LEU A 136 -7.71 -10.76 5.88
N LYS A 137 -6.86 -11.45 6.61
CA LYS A 137 -6.87 -12.92 6.70
C LYS A 137 -8.17 -13.45 7.33
N THR A 138 -8.62 -12.85 8.43
CA THR A 138 -9.87 -13.22 9.11
C THR A 138 -11.09 -13.00 8.21
N LEU A 139 -11.05 -11.95 7.37
CA LEU A 139 -12.08 -11.66 6.38
C LEU A 139 -11.94 -12.51 5.09
N GLU A 140 -11.00 -13.47 5.08
CA GLU A 140 -10.71 -14.38 3.95
C GLU A 140 -10.40 -13.63 2.64
N VAL A 141 -9.71 -12.48 2.76
CA VAL A 141 -9.27 -11.71 1.59
C VAL A 141 -8.14 -12.44 0.89
N LYS A 142 -8.24 -12.58 -0.44
CA LYS A 142 -7.17 -13.04 -1.32
C LYS A 142 -6.87 -11.96 -2.35
N ALA A 143 -5.66 -11.40 -2.27
CA ALA A 143 -5.22 -10.35 -3.17
C ALA A 143 -4.67 -10.92 -4.49
N ASP A 144 -4.83 -10.16 -5.56
CA ASP A 144 -4.19 -10.42 -6.86
C ASP A 144 -2.82 -9.77 -6.94
N LEU A 145 -2.73 -8.57 -6.37
CA LEU A 145 -1.52 -7.75 -6.28
C LEU A 145 -1.35 -7.23 -4.86
N ILE A 146 -0.13 -7.37 -4.34
CA ILE A 146 0.26 -6.74 -3.07
C ILE A 146 1.49 -5.88 -3.33
N TYR A 147 1.46 -4.63 -2.88
CA TYR A 147 2.60 -3.74 -2.85
C TYR A 147 3.00 -3.47 -1.40
N VAL A 148 4.26 -3.72 -1.05
CA VAL A 148 4.80 -3.53 0.29
C VAL A 148 5.87 -2.45 0.27
N ASP A 149 5.57 -1.33 0.94
CA ASP A 149 6.38 -0.12 1.06
C ASP A 149 6.20 0.47 2.49
N ALA A 150 6.51 -0.31 3.52
CA ALA A 150 6.19 0.04 4.90
C ALA A 150 7.44 0.27 5.76
N ALA A 151 8.09 -0.79 6.20
CA ALA A 151 9.23 -0.70 7.10
C ALA A 151 10.55 -0.90 6.36
N HIS A 152 11.57 -0.12 6.73
CA HIS A 152 12.87 -0.13 6.07
C HIS A 152 13.95 -0.94 6.83
N ASP A 153 13.57 -1.65 7.91
CA ASP A 153 14.46 -2.57 8.59
C ASP A 153 14.20 -4.04 8.19
N TYR A 154 15.24 -4.87 8.29
CA TYR A 154 15.20 -6.27 7.89
C TYR A 154 14.09 -7.09 8.55
N ALA A 155 13.92 -6.95 9.88
CA ALA A 155 13.02 -7.81 10.64
C ALA A 155 11.55 -7.51 10.33
N SER A 156 11.20 -6.22 10.25
CA SER A 156 9.86 -5.76 9.92
C SER A 156 9.52 -6.06 8.46
N ALA A 157 10.41 -5.77 7.52
CA ALA A 157 10.20 -6.06 6.10
C ALA A 157 10.03 -7.56 5.83
N LYS A 158 10.89 -8.40 6.44
CA LYS A 158 10.77 -9.88 6.33
C LYS A 158 9.44 -10.38 6.85
N LYS A 159 8.96 -9.82 7.97
CA LYS A 159 7.68 -10.17 8.56
C LYS A 159 6.52 -9.77 7.63
N ASP A 160 6.55 -8.56 7.08
CA ASP A 160 5.52 -8.09 6.16
C ASP A 160 5.49 -8.93 4.88
N PHE A 161 6.62 -9.20 4.24
CA PHE A 161 6.70 -10.07 3.07
C PHE A 161 6.13 -11.46 3.34
N PHE A 162 6.51 -12.08 4.47
CA PHE A 162 6.02 -13.39 4.84
C PHE A 162 4.51 -13.40 5.08
N MET A 163 3.98 -12.47 5.90
CA MET A 163 2.57 -12.42 6.24
C MET A 163 1.71 -12.15 5.01
N TYR A 164 2.01 -11.09 4.26
CA TYR A 164 1.19 -10.69 3.12
C TYR A 164 1.25 -11.69 1.97
N SER A 165 2.36 -12.41 1.79
CA SER A 165 2.42 -13.51 0.81
C SER A 165 1.39 -14.63 1.06
N GLN A 166 0.94 -14.82 2.30
CA GLN A 166 -0.05 -15.85 2.64
C GLN A 166 -1.47 -15.51 2.19
N ILE A 167 -1.80 -14.21 2.12
CA ILE A 167 -3.09 -13.72 1.62
C ILE A 167 -3.07 -13.36 0.14
N LEU A 168 -1.93 -13.50 -0.53
CA LEU A 168 -1.83 -13.45 -1.98
C LEU A 168 -2.40 -14.74 -2.58
N ARG A 169 -3.17 -14.66 -3.67
CA ARG A 169 -3.68 -15.84 -4.39
C ARG A 169 -2.55 -16.55 -5.15
N ASP A 170 -2.76 -17.79 -5.55
CA ASP A 170 -1.82 -18.49 -6.43
C ASP A 170 -1.75 -17.77 -7.79
N GLY A 171 -0.53 -17.56 -8.29
CA GLY A 171 -0.25 -16.73 -9.47
C GLY A 171 -0.37 -15.22 -9.22
N GLY A 172 -0.70 -14.78 -8.02
CA GLY A 172 -0.67 -13.38 -7.63
C GLY A 172 0.75 -12.83 -7.54
N HIS A 173 0.88 -11.51 -7.61
CA HIS A 173 2.17 -10.83 -7.63
C HIS A 173 2.34 -9.97 -6.38
N LEU A 174 3.53 -10.05 -5.77
CA LEU A 174 3.96 -9.13 -4.71
C LEU A 174 5.06 -8.24 -5.29
N ILE A 175 4.89 -6.93 -5.16
CA ILE A 175 5.90 -5.91 -5.45
C ILE A 175 6.44 -5.41 -4.12
N GLY A 176 7.76 -5.43 -3.92
CA GLY A 176 8.40 -4.78 -2.78
C GLY A 176 9.15 -3.54 -3.21
N ASP A 177 9.16 -2.53 -2.34
CA ASP A 177 9.94 -1.29 -2.51
C ASP A 177 11.33 -1.40 -1.90
N ASP A 178 12.13 -0.35 -2.09
CA ASP A 178 13.44 -0.11 -1.49
C ASP A 178 14.46 -1.25 -1.70
N PHE A 179 14.37 -1.96 -2.82
CA PHE A 179 15.23 -3.12 -3.09
C PHE A 179 16.73 -2.79 -3.20
N PHE A 180 17.07 -1.52 -3.31
CA PHE A 180 18.47 -1.04 -3.22
C PHE A 180 19.01 -1.04 -1.78
N HIS A 181 18.13 -1.04 -0.76
CA HIS A 181 18.52 -1.16 0.64
C HIS A 181 18.85 -2.60 1.00
N GLU A 182 20.07 -2.87 1.44
CA GLU A 182 20.51 -4.23 1.79
C GLU A 182 19.62 -4.94 2.82
N PRO A 183 19.07 -4.29 3.88
CA PRO A 183 18.12 -4.93 4.79
C PRO A 183 16.87 -5.45 4.09
N ILE A 184 16.31 -4.67 3.16
CA ILE A 184 15.09 -5.04 2.42
C ILE A 184 15.39 -6.18 1.44
N LYS A 185 16.49 -6.07 0.72
CA LYS A 185 16.94 -7.10 -0.23
C LYS A 185 17.21 -8.43 0.47
N ALA A 186 17.90 -8.41 1.61
CA ALA A 186 18.12 -9.60 2.43
C ALA A 186 16.81 -10.20 2.92
N ALA A 187 15.87 -9.36 3.39
CA ALA A 187 14.54 -9.80 3.82
C ALA A 187 13.75 -10.48 2.70
N ALA A 188 13.79 -9.93 1.48
CA ALA A 188 13.14 -10.51 0.30
C ALA A 188 13.75 -11.86 -0.08
N TYR A 189 15.07 -11.95 -0.13
CA TYR A 189 15.78 -13.19 -0.48
C TYR A 189 15.55 -14.29 0.56
N ASP A 190 15.59 -13.95 1.84
CA ASP A 190 15.36 -14.90 2.93
C ASP A 190 13.91 -15.38 3.01
N THR A 191 12.96 -14.56 2.53
CA THR A 191 11.54 -14.93 2.55
C THR A 191 11.16 -15.77 1.35
N PHE A 192 11.66 -15.43 0.16
CA PHE A 192 11.16 -15.99 -1.10
C PHE A 192 12.16 -16.88 -1.84
N GLY A 193 13.44 -16.84 -1.46
CA GLY A 193 14.53 -17.40 -2.24
C GLY A 193 15.05 -16.43 -3.31
N GLN A 194 16.37 -16.27 -3.37
CA GLN A 194 17.02 -15.31 -4.28
C GLN A 194 16.63 -15.54 -5.75
N GLU A 195 16.51 -16.78 -6.15
CA GLU A 195 16.17 -17.20 -7.52
C GLU A 195 14.73 -16.87 -7.94
N LYS A 196 13.84 -16.56 -6.97
CA LYS A 196 12.43 -16.22 -7.21
C LYS A 196 12.15 -14.76 -7.10
N VAL A 197 13.09 -13.97 -6.62
CA VAL A 197 12.97 -12.53 -6.50
C VAL A 197 13.49 -11.89 -7.79
N ILE A 198 12.62 -11.20 -8.50
CA ILE A 198 12.91 -10.60 -9.80
C ILE A 198 13.12 -9.10 -9.60
N PRO A 199 14.36 -8.58 -9.67
CA PRO A 199 14.61 -7.15 -9.58
C PRO A 199 13.93 -6.37 -10.72
N HIS A 200 13.40 -5.19 -10.37
CA HIS A 200 12.75 -4.28 -11.31
C HIS A 200 13.27 -2.85 -11.15
N GLY A 201 14.14 -2.42 -12.06
CA GLY A 201 14.89 -1.19 -11.88
C GLY A 201 15.85 -1.28 -10.70
N GLU A 202 16.09 -0.15 -10.03
CA GLU A 202 17.01 -0.07 -8.89
C GLU A 202 16.29 -0.27 -7.55
N ASP A 203 15.00 0.06 -7.48
CA ASP A 203 14.25 0.25 -6.24
C ASP A 203 13.10 -0.73 -6.00
N LYS A 204 12.76 -1.57 -6.97
CA LYS A 204 11.65 -2.53 -6.83
C LYS A 204 12.07 -3.97 -7.09
N PHE A 205 11.28 -4.91 -6.57
CA PHE A 205 11.33 -6.30 -6.99
C PHE A 205 9.92 -6.87 -7.14
N VAL A 206 9.81 -7.97 -7.86
CA VAL A 206 8.57 -8.73 -8.00
C VAL A 206 8.80 -10.17 -7.54
N TRP A 207 7.85 -10.71 -6.80
CA TRP A 207 7.72 -12.12 -6.49
C TRP A 207 6.34 -12.64 -6.91
N ILE A 208 6.29 -13.85 -7.43
CA ILE A 208 5.05 -14.49 -7.92
C ILE A 208 4.80 -15.74 -7.07
N LYS A 209 3.64 -15.83 -6.48
CA LYS A 209 3.21 -16.97 -5.66
C LYS A 209 2.94 -18.23 -6.46
#